data_462b08527ce6369086a2faa27ae61001
#
_entry.id   462b08527ce6369086a2faa27ae61001
#
_cell.length_a   1.000
_cell.length_b   1.000
_cell.length_c   1.000
_cell.angle_alpha   90.00
_cell.angle_beta   90.00
_cell.angle_gamma   90.00
#
_symmetry.space_group_name_H-M   'P 1'
#
loop_
_entity.id
_entity.type
_entity.pdbx_description
1 polymer ?
#
loop_
_entity_poly.entity_id
_entity_poly.type
_entity_poly.pdbx_seq_one_letter_code
_entity_poly.pdbx_strand_id
1 'polypeptide(L)'
;MKHIYLLFLSLLPCTIMAQERLRIVEWNVENLFDTEHDSEKNDLEFTPNSPRHWTRTKYWEKLNKVGQGIISCGEDSVMTYLPDLIGLCEVENDSTMIYLTERSLLRKAHYQYIMTASNDRRGIDVALLYSPFTFRIIKADTIRIPPLKDMKPTRDILHVMGELIKGDTLHVILVHAPSRSGGIVFSEPFRIHVAAQLCNTIDSIKSIERNAKIIAMGDFNDYADDKSLQKIYEHGMENISRNAKGRNGAKGTYRYQGEWGSLDQILVSNNLVSKVQQCRINDTSFLIEEDTKYGGVKPRRFYNGMRYNGGFSDHLPLILDLLF
;
A
#
# COMPACT_ATOMS: atom_id res chain seq x y z
N MET A 1 -54.75 -45.71 27.71
CA MET A 1 -53.37 -45.30 27.96
C MET A 1 -52.87 -44.57 26.72
N LYS A 2 -52.68 -43.27 26.78
CA LYS A 2 -52.18 -42.44 25.65
C LYS A 2 -50.66 -42.30 25.84
N HIS A 3 -49.86 -42.84 24.93
CA HIS A 3 -48.42 -42.67 24.96
C HIS A 3 -48.06 -41.34 24.30
N ILE A 4 -47.49 -40.41 25.08
CA ILE A 4 -46.91 -39.16 24.58
C ILE A 4 -45.46 -39.46 24.22
N TYR A 5 -45.11 -39.41 22.92
CA TYR A 5 -43.75 -39.44 22.47
C TYR A 5 -43.16 -38.01 22.54
N LEU A 6 -42.22 -37.80 23.47
CA LEU A 6 -41.49 -36.55 23.56
C LEU A 6 -40.35 -36.60 22.54
N LEU A 7 -40.44 -35.84 21.45
CA LEU A 7 -39.40 -35.70 20.46
C LEU A 7 -38.34 -34.74 20.99
N PHE A 8 -37.20 -35.25 21.47
CA PHE A 8 -36.05 -34.42 21.83
C PHE A 8 -35.37 -33.96 20.54
N LEU A 9 -35.63 -32.72 20.10
CA LEU A 9 -34.88 -32.07 19.04
C LEU A 9 -33.56 -31.58 19.61
N SER A 10 -32.48 -32.32 19.40
CA SER A 10 -31.12 -31.90 19.77
C SER A 10 -30.69 -30.76 18.82
N LEU A 11 -30.82 -29.53 19.27
CA LEU A 11 -30.18 -28.36 18.68
C LEU A 11 -28.66 -28.51 18.87
N LEU A 12 -27.96 -29.14 17.92
CA LEU A 12 -26.52 -29.02 17.81
C LEU A 12 -26.23 -27.53 17.47
N PRO A 13 -25.48 -26.81 18.30
CA PRO A 13 -25.03 -25.48 17.91
C PRO A 13 -24.05 -25.68 16.75
N CYS A 14 -24.50 -25.44 15.52
CA CYS A 14 -23.61 -25.20 14.41
C CYS A 14 -22.91 -23.87 14.70
N THR A 15 -21.76 -23.94 15.36
CA THR A 15 -20.84 -22.81 15.38
C THR A 15 -20.31 -22.67 13.97
N ILE A 16 -21.02 -21.87 13.15
CA ILE A 16 -20.46 -21.37 11.90
C ILE A 16 -19.33 -20.43 12.35
N MET A 17 -18.12 -20.96 12.35
CA MET A 17 -16.90 -20.15 12.51
C MET A 17 -16.84 -19.28 11.25
N ALA A 18 -17.37 -18.07 11.34
CA ALA A 18 -17.20 -17.10 10.26
C ALA A 18 -15.70 -16.89 10.06
N GLN A 19 -15.22 -17.22 8.89
CA GLN A 19 -13.85 -16.94 8.51
C GLN A 19 -13.67 -15.43 8.42
N GLU A 20 -12.64 -14.91 9.08
CA GLU A 20 -12.31 -13.49 9.02
C GLU A 20 -11.57 -13.20 7.72
N ARG A 21 -12.16 -12.36 6.88
CA ARG A 21 -11.52 -11.85 5.67
C ARG A 21 -10.83 -10.54 6.01
N LEU A 22 -9.56 -10.43 5.63
CA LEU A 22 -8.76 -9.22 5.75
C LEU A 22 -8.41 -8.74 4.35
N ARG A 23 -8.86 -7.54 3.97
CA ARG A 23 -8.49 -6.89 2.71
C ARG A 23 -7.42 -5.85 2.95
N ILE A 24 -6.33 -5.99 2.24
CA ILE A 24 -5.16 -5.13 2.32
C ILE A 24 -4.94 -4.48 0.95
N VAL A 25 -4.64 -3.18 0.96
CA VAL A 25 -4.32 -2.41 -0.23
C VAL A 25 -2.93 -1.83 -0.08
N GLU A 26 -2.16 -1.86 -1.14
CA GLU A 26 -0.92 -1.12 -1.31
C GLU A 26 -1.08 -0.16 -2.49
N TRP A 27 -0.67 1.12 -2.33
CA TRP A 27 -0.77 2.10 -3.40
C TRP A 27 0.23 3.25 -3.25
N ASN A 28 1.07 3.44 -4.26
CA ASN A 28 1.77 4.70 -4.45
C ASN A 28 0.78 5.72 -5.04
N VAL A 29 0.50 6.79 -4.29
CA VAL A 29 -0.54 7.77 -4.66
C VAL A 29 -0.03 8.93 -5.50
N GLU A 30 1.22 8.91 -5.96
CA GLU A 30 1.85 9.95 -6.79
C GLU A 30 1.75 11.34 -6.14
N ASN A 31 2.69 11.66 -5.24
CA ASN A 31 2.89 13.03 -4.71
C ASN A 31 1.63 13.64 -4.08
N LEU A 32 1.16 13.07 -2.98
CA LEU A 32 0.07 13.64 -2.20
C LEU A 32 0.61 14.73 -1.27
N PHE A 33 0.82 15.94 -1.81
CA PHE A 33 1.29 17.13 -1.10
C PHE A 33 0.13 18.07 -0.76
N ASP A 34 0.29 18.82 0.34
CA ASP A 34 -0.55 19.99 0.58
C ASP A 34 -0.11 21.19 -0.29
N THR A 35 -0.43 22.42 0.09
CA THR A 35 -0.10 23.61 -0.70
C THR A 35 0.91 24.54 -0.03
N GLU A 36 1.40 24.14 1.14
CA GLU A 36 2.36 24.89 1.94
C GLU A 36 3.78 24.37 1.68
N HIS A 37 4.74 25.28 1.62
CA HIS A 37 6.15 24.92 1.42
C HIS A 37 6.83 24.63 2.75
N ASP A 38 7.44 23.46 2.87
CA ASP A 38 8.38 23.15 3.94
C ASP A 38 9.80 23.61 3.56
N SER A 39 10.33 24.59 4.28
CA SER A 39 11.66 25.18 4.01
C SER A 39 12.82 24.17 4.07
N GLU A 40 12.63 23.02 4.69
CA GLU A 40 13.63 21.94 4.78
C GLU A 40 13.51 20.93 3.65
N LYS A 41 12.47 21.04 2.81
CA LYS A 41 12.14 20.09 1.75
C LYS A 41 12.18 20.72 0.36
N ASN A 42 12.22 19.86 -0.63
CA ASN A 42 12.30 20.22 -2.04
C ASN A 42 10.93 20.05 -2.72
N ASP A 43 9.93 20.72 -2.19
CA ASP A 43 8.50 20.59 -2.50
C ASP A 43 7.91 21.79 -3.23
N LEU A 44 8.73 22.79 -3.58
CA LEU A 44 8.30 24.04 -4.23
C LEU A 44 7.40 23.83 -5.47
N GLU A 45 7.51 22.68 -6.14
CA GLU A 45 6.65 22.36 -7.28
C GLU A 45 5.18 22.09 -6.88
N PHE A 46 4.92 21.87 -5.59
CA PHE A 46 3.59 21.64 -5.02
C PHE A 46 3.02 22.87 -4.31
N THR A 47 3.37 24.05 -4.76
CA THR A 47 2.83 25.31 -4.25
C THR A 47 1.95 26.01 -5.29
N PRO A 48 1.03 26.91 -4.86
CA PRO A 48 0.14 27.63 -5.78
C PRO A 48 0.88 28.47 -6.83
N ASN A 49 2.05 28.99 -6.49
CA ASN A 49 2.87 29.83 -7.35
C ASN A 49 3.85 29.05 -8.24
N SER A 50 3.89 27.72 -8.09
CA SER A 50 4.74 26.85 -8.91
C SER A 50 4.28 26.78 -10.38
N PRO A 51 5.13 26.31 -11.30
CA PRO A 51 4.71 26.05 -12.68
C PRO A 51 3.57 25.02 -12.81
N ARG A 52 3.38 24.14 -11.81
CA ARG A 52 2.22 23.22 -11.74
C ARG A 52 0.94 23.90 -11.29
N HIS A 53 1.03 25.11 -10.72
CA HIS A 53 -0.11 25.79 -10.09
C HIS A 53 -0.87 24.85 -9.16
N TRP A 54 -0.14 24.31 -8.16
CA TRP A 54 -0.69 23.37 -7.18
C TRP A 54 -1.57 24.11 -6.18
N THR A 55 -2.78 24.47 -6.62
CA THR A 55 -3.73 25.21 -5.82
C THR A 55 -4.46 24.33 -4.82
N ARG A 56 -5.05 24.97 -3.80
CA ARG A 56 -5.89 24.27 -2.82
C ARG A 56 -7.04 23.48 -3.48
N THR A 57 -7.59 23.94 -4.59
CA THR A 57 -8.62 23.21 -5.36
C THR A 57 -8.06 21.88 -5.89
N LYS A 58 -6.87 21.90 -6.50
CA LYS A 58 -6.21 20.68 -7.00
C LYS A 58 -5.82 19.73 -5.89
N TYR A 59 -5.34 20.26 -4.76
CA TYR A 59 -5.05 19.46 -3.58
C TYR A 59 -6.30 18.72 -3.08
N TRP A 60 -7.42 19.43 -2.92
CA TRP A 60 -8.69 18.79 -2.53
C TRP A 60 -9.20 17.78 -3.56
N GLU A 61 -9.03 18.07 -4.83
CA GLU A 61 -9.35 17.11 -5.89
C GLU A 61 -8.49 15.85 -5.75
N LYS A 62 -7.17 16.00 -5.55
CA LYS A 62 -6.25 14.88 -5.35
C LYS A 62 -6.63 14.04 -4.13
N LEU A 63 -6.91 14.66 -2.98
CA LEU A 63 -7.38 13.98 -1.78
C LEU A 63 -8.64 13.13 -2.05
N ASN A 64 -9.64 13.71 -2.74
CA ASN A 64 -10.86 12.99 -3.09
C ASN A 64 -10.62 11.89 -4.14
N LYS A 65 -9.70 12.09 -5.07
CA LYS A 65 -9.28 11.04 -6.03
C LYS A 65 -8.62 9.86 -5.31
N VAL A 66 -7.72 10.12 -4.37
CA VAL A 66 -7.14 9.06 -3.53
C VAL A 66 -8.24 8.35 -2.75
N GLY A 67 -9.13 9.08 -2.09
CA GLY A 67 -10.27 8.51 -1.39
C GLY A 67 -11.17 7.65 -2.29
N GLN A 68 -11.48 8.10 -3.50
CA GLN A 68 -12.26 7.35 -4.50
C GLN A 68 -11.53 6.07 -4.92
N GLY A 69 -10.22 6.12 -5.14
CA GLY A 69 -9.40 4.96 -5.49
C GLY A 69 -9.41 3.91 -4.37
N ILE A 70 -9.26 4.33 -3.11
CA ILE A 70 -9.33 3.45 -1.94
C ILE A 70 -10.73 2.80 -1.83
N ILE A 71 -11.80 3.57 -1.97
CA ILE A 71 -13.17 3.04 -1.93
C ILE A 71 -13.37 1.97 -3.01
N SER A 72 -12.87 2.19 -4.22
CA SER A 72 -13.00 1.22 -5.31
C SER A 72 -12.23 -0.09 -5.06
N CYS A 73 -11.22 -0.07 -4.19
CA CYS A 73 -10.54 -1.31 -3.77
C CYS A 73 -11.45 -2.19 -2.89
N GLY A 74 -12.52 -1.63 -2.33
CA GLY A 74 -13.53 -2.36 -1.57
C GLY A 74 -14.57 -3.08 -2.42
N GLU A 75 -14.66 -2.80 -3.72
CA GLU A 75 -15.67 -3.38 -4.60
C GLU A 75 -15.40 -4.86 -4.88
N ASP A 76 -16.41 -5.67 -4.65
CA ASP A 76 -16.43 -7.10 -4.97
C ASP A 76 -17.75 -7.45 -5.70
N SER A 77 -17.76 -8.58 -6.42
CA SER A 77 -18.93 -9.07 -7.16
C SER A 77 -20.13 -9.41 -6.25
N VAL A 78 -19.89 -9.65 -4.97
CA VAL A 78 -20.91 -10.11 -4.02
C VAL A 78 -21.20 -9.07 -2.93
N MET A 79 -20.17 -8.37 -2.44
CA MET A 79 -20.29 -7.40 -1.36
C MET A 79 -19.31 -6.25 -1.56
N THR A 80 -19.74 -5.03 -1.24
CA THR A 80 -18.86 -3.85 -1.16
C THR A 80 -18.52 -3.60 0.30
N TYR A 81 -17.23 -3.70 0.66
CA TYR A 81 -16.73 -3.31 1.98
C TYR A 81 -15.37 -2.64 1.81
N LEU A 82 -15.08 -1.70 2.69
CA LEU A 82 -13.83 -0.94 2.63
C LEU A 82 -12.63 -1.84 3.00
N PRO A 83 -11.43 -1.59 2.44
CA PRO A 83 -10.22 -2.30 2.87
C PRO A 83 -9.96 -2.11 4.37
N ASP A 84 -9.38 -3.13 5.01
CA ASP A 84 -9.04 -3.10 6.43
C ASP A 84 -7.74 -2.35 6.70
N LEU A 85 -6.74 -2.55 5.82
CA LEU A 85 -5.40 -1.97 5.89
C LEU A 85 -5.03 -1.38 4.53
N ILE A 86 -4.52 -0.16 4.51
CA ILE A 86 -4.07 0.50 3.29
C ILE A 86 -2.67 1.10 3.51
N GLY A 87 -1.67 0.54 2.83
CA GLY A 87 -0.33 1.13 2.75
C GLY A 87 -0.28 2.15 1.64
N LEU A 88 0.15 3.36 1.96
CA LEU A 88 0.32 4.45 1.01
C LEU A 88 1.79 4.85 0.91
N CYS A 89 2.26 5.05 -0.30
CA CYS A 89 3.54 5.68 -0.61
C CYS A 89 3.32 7.07 -1.22
N GLU A 90 4.29 7.96 -1.04
CA GLU A 90 4.26 9.35 -1.53
C GLU A 90 3.20 10.24 -0.87
N VAL A 91 3.04 10.11 0.43
CA VAL A 91 2.28 11.04 1.27
C VAL A 91 3.23 12.03 1.95
N GLU A 92 2.84 13.28 2.11
CA GLU A 92 3.74 14.32 2.58
C GLU A 92 3.82 14.38 4.11
N ASN A 93 2.70 14.67 4.76
CA ASN A 93 2.69 15.05 6.16
C ASN A 93 1.40 14.65 6.88
N ASP A 94 1.41 14.88 8.18
CA ASP A 94 0.31 14.59 9.10
C ASP A 94 -0.99 15.35 8.73
N SER A 95 -0.86 16.63 8.33
CA SER A 95 -2.00 17.44 7.90
C SER A 95 -2.71 16.83 6.70
N THR A 96 -1.93 16.35 5.72
CA THR A 96 -2.46 15.67 4.53
C THR A 96 -3.20 14.39 4.90
N MET A 97 -2.67 13.61 5.85
CA MET A 97 -3.33 12.39 6.31
C MET A 97 -4.62 12.66 7.10
N ILE A 98 -4.63 13.70 7.94
CA ILE A 98 -5.86 14.16 8.63
C ILE A 98 -6.92 14.58 7.60
N TYR A 99 -6.55 15.34 6.58
CA TYR A 99 -7.51 15.74 5.55
C TYR A 99 -8.00 14.56 4.73
N LEU A 100 -7.15 13.58 4.44
CA LEU A 100 -7.53 12.36 3.74
C LEU A 100 -8.53 11.53 4.55
N THR A 101 -8.28 11.31 5.84
CA THR A 101 -9.10 10.42 6.67
C THR A 101 -10.36 11.10 7.21
N GLU A 102 -10.30 12.37 7.58
CA GLU A 102 -11.39 13.04 8.30
C GLU A 102 -12.22 13.99 7.42
N ARG A 103 -11.71 14.42 6.26
CA ARG A 103 -12.37 15.48 5.47
C ARG A 103 -12.63 15.08 4.01
N SER A 104 -11.92 14.10 3.47
CA SER A 104 -12.13 13.62 2.09
C SER A 104 -13.38 12.73 1.99
N LEU A 105 -13.50 12.01 0.87
CA LEU A 105 -14.52 10.97 0.70
C LEU A 105 -14.42 9.86 1.75
N LEU A 106 -13.26 9.68 2.39
CA LEU A 106 -13.04 8.66 3.43
C LEU A 106 -13.55 9.05 4.82
N ARG A 107 -14.03 10.29 5.04
CA ARG A 107 -14.42 10.80 6.36
C ARG A 107 -15.42 9.95 7.14
N LYS A 108 -16.21 9.12 6.45
CA LYS A 108 -17.17 8.20 7.09
C LYS A 108 -16.63 6.78 7.28
N ALA A 109 -15.43 6.51 6.81
CA ALA A 109 -14.79 5.22 6.95
C ALA A 109 -14.11 5.04 8.32
N HIS A 110 -13.92 6.13 9.06
CA HIS A 110 -13.29 6.16 10.38
C HIS A 110 -11.89 5.54 10.41
N TYR A 111 -11.15 5.63 9.30
CA TYR A 111 -9.76 5.21 9.27
C TYR A 111 -8.92 6.04 10.24
N GLN A 112 -8.05 5.33 10.95
CA GLN A 112 -6.91 5.92 11.63
C GLN A 112 -5.65 5.68 10.80
N TYR A 113 -4.55 6.36 11.11
CA TYR A 113 -3.31 6.21 10.38
C TYR A 113 -2.09 6.28 11.28
N ILE A 114 -0.99 5.71 10.79
CA ILE A 114 0.37 5.90 11.28
C ILE A 114 1.25 6.18 10.08
N MET A 115 2.14 7.17 10.17
CA MET A 115 3.07 7.50 9.09
C MET A 115 4.49 7.70 9.62
N THR A 116 5.46 7.63 8.72
CA THR A 116 6.84 8.03 9.02
C THR A 116 7.02 9.54 8.88
N ALA A 117 8.12 10.05 9.44
CA ALA A 117 8.63 11.41 9.22
C ALA A 117 10.11 11.30 8.89
N SER A 118 10.40 11.04 7.62
CA SER A 118 11.74 10.71 7.15
C SER A 118 12.56 11.93 6.74
N ASN A 119 13.84 11.70 6.52
CA ASN A 119 14.76 12.72 6.00
C ASN A 119 14.76 12.79 4.46
N ASP A 120 13.75 12.22 3.79
CA ASP A 120 13.62 12.36 2.33
C ASP A 120 13.57 13.82 1.94
N ARG A 121 14.37 14.20 0.93
CA ARG A 121 14.48 15.61 0.51
C ARG A 121 13.27 16.13 -0.22
N ARG A 122 12.46 15.27 -0.82
CA ARG A 122 11.20 15.66 -1.46
C ARG A 122 10.11 15.95 -0.43
N GLY A 123 10.23 15.39 0.77
CA GLY A 123 9.21 15.47 1.80
C GLY A 123 8.10 14.44 1.63
N ILE A 124 8.41 13.27 1.07
CA ILE A 124 7.45 12.18 0.93
C ILE A 124 7.76 11.05 1.90
N ASP A 125 6.72 10.41 2.38
CA ASP A 125 6.77 9.35 3.37
C ASP A 125 5.86 8.18 3.03
N VAL A 126 5.78 7.19 3.92
CA VAL A 126 4.85 6.08 3.87
C VAL A 126 3.86 6.17 5.02
N ALA A 127 2.62 5.77 4.78
CA ALA A 127 1.58 5.74 5.81
C ALA A 127 0.76 4.46 5.73
N LEU A 128 0.38 3.93 6.90
CA LEU A 128 -0.62 2.87 7.05
C LEU A 128 -1.93 3.49 7.52
N LEU A 129 -2.99 3.41 6.69
CA LEU A 129 -4.35 3.60 7.16
C LEU A 129 -4.89 2.26 7.62
N TYR A 130 -5.65 2.25 8.71
CA TYR A 130 -6.24 1.04 9.24
C TYR A 130 -7.66 1.29 9.79
N SER A 131 -8.50 0.28 9.66
CA SER A 131 -9.82 0.26 10.31
C SER A 131 -9.64 -0.13 11.77
N PRO A 132 -9.97 0.75 12.74
CA PRO A 132 -9.86 0.41 14.17
C PRO A 132 -10.89 -0.66 14.59
N PHE A 133 -11.83 -1.02 13.72
CA PHE A 133 -12.81 -2.08 13.94
C PHE A 133 -12.25 -3.47 13.66
N THR A 134 -11.21 -3.59 12.82
CA THR A 134 -10.66 -4.87 12.39
C THR A 134 -9.19 -5.06 12.76
N PHE A 135 -8.49 -3.98 13.09
CA PHE A 135 -7.07 -3.99 13.44
C PHE A 135 -6.75 -3.05 14.60
N ARG A 136 -6.26 -3.59 15.68
CA ARG A 136 -5.86 -2.85 16.89
C ARG A 136 -4.34 -2.75 16.97
N ILE A 137 -3.79 -1.54 16.86
CA ILE A 137 -2.34 -1.31 16.98
C ILE A 137 -1.84 -1.70 18.37
N ILE A 138 -0.76 -2.48 18.41
CA ILE A 138 0.00 -2.82 19.61
C ILE A 138 1.27 -1.98 19.68
N LYS A 139 2.00 -1.88 18.56
CA LYS A 139 3.28 -1.17 18.48
C LYS A 139 3.51 -0.63 17.07
N ALA A 140 4.15 0.53 16.96
CA ALA A 140 4.64 1.07 15.70
C ALA A 140 6.08 1.57 15.87
N ASP A 141 6.94 1.20 14.93
CA ASP A 141 8.35 1.57 14.89
C ASP A 141 8.71 2.16 13.53
N THR A 142 9.52 3.18 13.53
CA THR A 142 10.15 3.73 12.32
C THR A 142 11.59 3.24 12.25
N ILE A 143 11.95 2.55 11.17
CA ILE A 143 13.31 2.08 10.92
C ILE A 143 14.00 3.06 9.99
N ARG A 144 14.91 3.83 10.54
CA ARG A 144 15.72 4.81 9.81
C ARG A 144 16.64 4.13 8.81
N ILE A 145 16.70 4.65 7.60
CA ILE A 145 17.62 4.17 6.56
C ILE A 145 18.87 5.07 6.55
N PRO A 146 20.02 4.62 7.08
CA PRO A 146 21.25 5.39 6.98
C PRO A 146 21.71 5.44 5.51
N PRO A 147 21.96 6.63 4.93
CA PRO A 147 22.35 6.72 3.54
C PRO A 147 23.75 6.13 3.30
N LEU A 148 23.89 5.40 2.19
CA LEU A 148 25.19 4.99 1.66
C LEU A 148 25.91 6.20 1.02
N LYS A 149 27.20 6.01 0.69
CA LYS A 149 27.91 6.99 -0.13
C LYS A 149 27.13 7.24 -1.44
N ASP A 150 26.99 8.48 -1.82
CA ASP A 150 26.25 8.94 -3.01
C ASP A 150 24.73 8.71 -2.98
N MET A 151 24.20 8.09 -1.94
CA MET A 151 22.78 7.94 -1.71
C MET A 151 22.21 9.20 -1.05
N LYS A 152 21.16 9.76 -1.65
CA LYS A 152 20.40 10.83 -0.96
C LYS A 152 19.65 10.25 0.23
N PRO A 153 19.38 11.04 1.29
CA PRO A 153 18.44 10.65 2.33
C PRO A 153 17.13 10.18 1.69
N THR A 154 16.57 9.10 2.22
CA THR A 154 15.38 8.44 1.67
C THR A 154 14.35 8.20 2.76
N ARG A 155 13.20 7.65 2.35
CA ARG A 155 12.09 7.29 3.25
C ARG A 155 12.53 6.21 4.21
N ASP A 156 12.01 6.31 5.43
CA ASP A 156 12.16 5.29 6.45
C ASP A 156 11.20 4.13 6.18
N ILE A 157 11.47 2.96 6.76
CA ILE A 157 10.55 1.83 6.78
C ILE A 157 9.61 2.01 7.98
N LEU A 158 8.30 1.84 7.76
CA LEU A 158 7.32 1.79 8.83
C LEU A 158 7.01 0.33 9.19
N HIS A 159 7.17 -0.04 10.45
CA HIS A 159 6.75 -1.33 10.97
C HIS A 159 5.62 -1.12 11.98
N VAL A 160 4.50 -1.78 11.77
CA VAL A 160 3.33 -1.76 12.65
C VAL A 160 2.97 -3.17 13.06
N MET A 161 2.89 -3.42 14.35
CA MET A 161 2.38 -4.65 14.92
C MET A 161 0.98 -4.39 15.48
N GLY A 162 0.02 -5.19 15.11
CA GLY A 162 -1.36 -5.09 15.59
C GLY A 162 -2.04 -6.44 15.70
N GLU A 163 -3.22 -6.42 16.30
CA GLU A 163 -4.04 -7.58 16.55
C GLU A 163 -5.31 -7.52 15.71
N LEU A 164 -5.63 -8.62 15.05
CA LEU A 164 -6.89 -8.85 14.34
C LEU A 164 -8.01 -9.21 15.32
N ILE A 165 -9.28 -9.14 14.90
CA ILE A 165 -10.46 -9.40 15.74
C ILE A 165 -10.38 -10.75 16.46
N LYS A 166 -9.84 -11.79 15.80
CA LYS A 166 -9.70 -13.14 16.38
C LYS A 166 -8.50 -13.33 17.32
N GLY A 167 -7.74 -12.27 17.57
CA GLY A 167 -6.56 -12.29 18.42
C GLY A 167 -5.26 -12.67 17.73
N ASP A 168 -5.27 -12.86 16.42
CA ASP A 168 -4.05 -13.08 15.65
C ASP A 168 -3.20 -11.81 15.57
N THR A 169 -1.92 -11.91 15.91
CA THR A 169 -0.96 -10.81 15.71
C THR A 169 -0.50 -10.76 14.27
N LEU A 170 -0.47 -9.57 13.69
CA LEU A 170 0.00 -9.30 12.34
C LEU A 170 1.03 -8.18 12.35
N HIS A 171 2.15 -8.39 11.67
CA HIS A 171 3.17 -7.38 11.41
C HIS A 171 3.00 -6.86 10.00
N VAL A 172 2.83 -5.54 9.86
CA VAL A 172 2.73 -4.84 8.58
C VAL A 172 3.94 -3.94 8.43
N ILE A 173 4.69 -4.10 7.34
CA ILE A 173 5.90 -3.33 7.07
C ILE A 173 5.70 -2.59 5.75
N LEU A 174 5.82 -1.26 5.78
CA LEU A 174 5.71 -0.41 4.58
C LEU A 174 7.09 0.06 4.15
N VAL A 175 7.35 -0.05 2.84
CA VAL A 175 8.62 0.33 2.21
C VAL A 175 8.34 1.23 1.01
N HIS A 176 9.12 2.31 0.88
CA HIS A 176 9.23 3.02 -0.39
C HIS A 176 10.72 3.18 -0.74
N ALA A 177 11.23 2.27 -1.52
CA ALA A 177 12.64 2.19 -1.87
C ALA A 177 13.07 3.32 -2.84
N PRO A 178 14.37 3.65 -2.94
CA PRO A 178 14.87 4.65 -3.88
C PRO A 178 14.52 4.33 -5.32
N SER A 179 14.09 5.37 -6.06
CA SER A 179 13.71 5.24 -7.46
C SER A 179 14.90 4.85 -8.34
N ARG A 180 14.60 4.42 -9.58
CA ARG A 180 15.61 4.10 -10.61
C ARG A 180 16.27 5.34 -11.24
N SER A 181 16.09 6.52 -10.63
CA SER A 181 16.66 7.79 -11.05
C SER A 181 18.20 7.73 -11.10
N GLY A 182 18.78 8.32 -12.13
CA GLY A 182 20.23 8.23 -12.39
C GLY A 182 20.67 6.94 -13.09
N GLY A 183 19.74 6.04 -13.37
CA GLY A 183 19.95 4.76 -14.04
C GLY A 183 19.87 3.55 -13.11
N ILE A 184 19.46 2.42 -13.68
CA ILE A 184 19.19 1.19 -12.93
C ILE A 184 20.43 0.72 -12.17
N VAL A 185 21.58 0.65 -12.86
CA VAL A 185 22.84 0.16 -12.28
C VAL A 185 23.34 1.06 -11.15
N PHE A 186 23.25 2.38 -11.33
CA PHE A 186 23.67 3.34 -10.31
C PHE A 186 22.81 3.26 -9.04
N SER A 187 21.52 3.11 -9.19
CA SER A 187 20.57 3.14 -8.08
C SER A 187 20.30 1.75 -7.43
N GLU A 188 20.66 0.64 -8.09
CA GLU A 188 20.47 -0.73 -7.58
C GLU A 188 21.05 -0.94 -6.17
N PRO A 189 22.31 -0.51 -5.85
CA PRO A 189 22.88 -0.67 -4.52
C PRO A 189 22.04 -0.03 -3.41
N PHE A 190 21.35 1.07 -3.71
CA PHE A 190 20.51 1.79 -2.73
C PHE A 190 19.25 1.00 -2.40
N ARG A 191 18.62 0.36 -3.40
CA ARG A 191 17.45 -0.51 -3.18
C ARG A 191 17.84 -1.80 -2.45
N ILE A 192 18.99 -2.40 -2.79
CA ILE A 192 19.54 -3.56 -2.05
C ILE A 192 19.81 -3.18 -0.59
N HIS A 193 20.28 -1.95 -0.32
CA HIS A 193 20.52 -1.49 1.03
C HIS A 193 19.22 -1.36 1.84
N VAL A 194 18.17 -0.79 1.25
CA VAL A 194 16.84 -0.72 1.88
C VAL A 194 16.28 -2.13 2.12
N ALA A 195 16.42 -3.04 1.14
CA ALA A 195 16.02 -4.43 1.29
C ALA A 195 16.78 -5.13 2.43
N ALA A 196 18.08 -4.83 2.63
CA ALA A 196 18.85 -5.35 3.76
C ALA A 196 18.29 -4.88 5.11
N GLN A 197 17.87 -3.61 5.23
CA GLN A 197 17.23 -3.10 6.46
C GLN A 197 15.87 -3.76 6.70
N LEU A 198 15.09 -3.99 5.65
CA LEU A 198 13.86 -4.76 5.74
C LEU A 198 14.12 -6.20 6.20
N CYS A 199 15.12 -6.89 5.65
CA CYS A 199 15.52 -8.24 6.08
C CYS A 199 15.92 -8.27 7.57
N ASN A 200 16.72 -7.32 8.02
CA ASN A 200 17.09 -7.20 9.44
C ASN A 200 15.85 -7.03 10.33
N THR A 201 14.86 -6.26 9.87
CA THR A 201 13.59 -6.09 10.59
C THR A 201 12.79 -7.39 10.65
N ILE A 202 12.67 -8.11 9.53
CA ILE A 202 12.00 -9.42 9.45
C ILE A 202 12.67 -10.44 10.38
N ASP A 203 14.00 -10.52 10.37
CA ASP A 203 14.75 -11.44 11.22
C ASP A 203 14.62 -11.10 12.70
N SER A 204 14.63 -9.81 13.04
CA SER A 204 14.37 -9.35 14.41
C SER A 204 12.98 -9.78 14.89
N ILE A 205 11.95 -9.61 14.08
CA ILE A 205 10.59 -10.07 14.40
C ILE A 205 10.58 -11.58 14.60
N LYS A 206 11.14 -12.35 13.68
CA LYS A 206 11.18 -13.82 13.74
C LYS A 206 12.03 -14.36 14.88
N SER A 207 13.01 -13.61 15.37
CA SER A 207 13.80 -13.97 16.54
C SER A 207 12.98 -13.96 17.84
N ILE A 208 11.95 -13.11 17.91
CA ILE A 208 11.02 -12.98 19.04
C ILE A 208 9.83 -13.92 18.86
N GLU A 209 9.23 -13.92 17.66
CA GLU A 209 8.07 -14.72 17.30
C GLU A 209 8.39 -15.54 16.04
N ARG A 210 8.86 -16.77 16.22
CA ARG A 210 9.34 -17.65 15.11
C ARG A 210 8.32 -17.81 13.99
N ASN A 211 7.04 -17.85 14.32
CA ASN A 211 5.93 -18.02 13.38
C ASN A 211 5.18 -16.70 13.16
N ALA A 212 5.86 -15.56 13.28
CA ALA A 212 5.25 -14.25 13.06
C ALA A 212 4.55 -14.17 11.69
N LYS A 213 3.35 -13.63 11.68
CA LYS A 213 2.62 -13.29 10.47
C LYS A 213 3.07 -11.93 10.00
N ILE A 214 3.80 -11.89 8.89
CA ILE A 214 4.45 -10.66 8.38
C ILE A 214 3.95 -10.38 6.97
N ILE A 215 3.56 -9.12 6.74
CA ILE A 215 3.28 -8.57 5.40
C ILE A 215 4.25 -7.40 5.20
N ALA A 216 5.03 -7.46 4.12
CA ALA A 216 5.86 -6.35 3.66
C ALA A 216 5.30 -5.86 2.33
N MET A 217 4.97 -4.57 2.22
CA MET A 217 4.36 -4.01 1.02
C MET A 217 4.84 -2.59 0.75
N GLY A 218 4.68 -2.12 -0.47
CA GLY A 218 5.04 -0.78 -0.88
C GLY A 218 5.61 -0.71 -2.29
N ASP A 219 6.11 0.47 -2.66
CA ASP A 219 6.85 0.69 -3.88
C ASP A 219 8.33 0.35 -3.68
N PHE A 220 8.73 -0.83 -4.13
CA PHE A 220 10.11 -1.29 -4.06
C PHE A 220 10.99 -0.69 -5.15
N ASN A 221 10.40 -0.01 -6.15
CA ASN A 221 11.10 0.49 -7.33
C ASN A 221 11.95 -0.58 -8.04
N ASP A 222 11.67 -1.86 -7.77
CA ASP A 222 12.28 -3.04 -8.37
C ASP A 222 11.23 -4.10 -8.72
N TYR A 223 11.54 -4.90 -9.73
CA TYR A 223 10.70 -6.00 -10.16
C TYR A 223 10.95 -7.25 -9.30
N ALA A 224 10.01 -8.18 -9.36
CA ALA A 224 10.05 -9.41 -8.56
C ALA A 224 11.35 -10.25 -8.74
N ASP A 225 12.05 -10.11 -9.85
CA ASP A 225 13.29 -10.83 -10.16
C ASP A 225 14.56 -10.02 -9.88
N ASP A 226 14.44 -8.76 -9.42
CA ASP A 226 15.58 -7.92 -9.11
C ASP A 226 16.23 -8.34 -7.78
N LYS A 227 17.51 -8.02 -7.61
CA LYS A 227 18.34 -8.50 -6.48
C LYS A 227 17.80 -8.08 -5.11
N SER A 228 17.16 -6.92 -5.00
CA SER A 228 16.57 -6.45 -3.74
C SER A 228 15.45 -7.39 -3.28
N LEU A 229 14.59 -7.82 -4.21
CA LEU A 229 13.49 -8.75 -3.92
C LEU A 229 14.02 -10.17 -3.65
N GLN A 230 14.98 -10.65 -4.46
CA GLN A 230 15.62 -11.96 -4.25
C GLN A 230 16.20 -12.08 -2.83
N LYS A 231 16.86 -11.01 -2.36
CA LYS A 231 17.37 -10.95 -0.99
C LYS A 231 16.26 -11.13 0.05
N ILE A 232 15.11 -10.52 -0.14
CA ILE A 232 14.00 -10.61 0.82
C ILE A 232 13.39 -12.02 0.83
N TYR A 233 13.35 -12.72 -0.31
CA TYR A 233 12.87 -14.12 -0.39
C TYR A 233 13.71 -15.07 0.45
N GLU A 234 15.03 -14.85 0.54
CA GLU A 234 15.94 -15.66 1.37
C GLU A 234 15.59 -15.59 2.87
N HIS A 235 14.84 -14.56 3.29
CA HIS A 235 14.37 -14.39 4.67
C HIS A 235 12.95 -14.97 4.89
N GLY A 236 12.49 -15.89 4.02
CA GLY A 236 11.23 -16.60 4.15
C GLY A 236 10.00 -15.73 3.93
N MET A 237 10.08 -14.86 2.93
CA MET A 237 8.97 -14.07 2.42
C MET A 237 8.64 -14.54 0.99
N GLU A 238 7.35 -14.60 0.67
CA GLU A 238 6.83 -14.98 -0.63
C GLU A 238 6.16 -13.77 -1.29
N ASN A 239 6.47 -13.52 -2.55
CA ASN A 239 5.88 -12.41 -3.31
C ASN A 239 4.53 -12.83 -3.92
N ILE A 240 3.46 -12.39 -3.30
CA ILE A 240 2.10 -12.72 -3.70
C ILE A 240 1.61 -11.87 -4.89
N SER A 241 2.17 -10.68 -5.06
CA SER A 241 1.80 -9.75 -6.13
C SER A 241 2.50 -10.01 -7.46
N ARG A 242 3.50 -10.90 -7.51
CA ARG A 242 4.34 -11.18 -8.70
C ARG A 242 3.54 -11.38 -10.00
N ASN A 243 2.40 -12.06 -9.92
CA ASN A 243 1.54 -12.37 -11.06
C ASN A 243 0.21 -11.61 -11.04
N ALA A 244 0.10 -10.58 -10.20
CA ALA A 244 -1.13 -9.79 -10.11
C ALA A 244 -1.42 -9.09 -11.44
N LYS A 245 -2.69 -9.09 -11.83
CA LYS A 245 -3.19 -8.44 -13.05
C LYS A 245 -4.49 -7.72 -12.75
N GLY A 246 -4.79 -6.71 -13.55
CA GLY A 246 -6.08 -6.05 -13.59
C GLY A 246 -7.11 -6.82 -14.40
N ARG A 247 -8.34 -6.36 -14.34
CA ARG A 247 -9.47 -6.91 -15.09
C ARG A 247 -9.76 -6.14 -16.39
N ASN A 248 -9.27 -4.89 -16.47
CA ASN A 248 -9.53 -3.94 -17.55
C ASN A 248 -8.27 -3.61 -18.38
N GLY A 249 -7.29 -4.52 -18.38
CA GLY A 249 -6.13 -4.45 -19.28
C GLY A 249 -4.80 -4.10 -18.61
N ALA A 250 -4.75 -3.77 -17.32
CA ALA A 250 -3.51 -3.59 -16.60
C ALA A 250 -2.77 -4.92 -16.43
N LYS A 251 -1.48 -4.93 -16.77
CA LYS A 251 -0.61 -6.11 -16.66
C LYS A 251 0.48 -5.92 -15.59
N GLY A 252 0.52 -4.75 -14.94
CA GLY A 252 1.41 -4.35 -13.87
C GLY A 252 0.85 -3.12 -13.17
N THR A 253 1.48 -2.68 -12.10
CA THR A 253 1.03 -1.51 -11.32
C THR A 253 1.49 -0.19 -11.93
N TYR A 254 2.55 -0.21 -12.73
CA TYR A 254 3.19 0.95 -13.35
C TYR A 254 3.40 0.73 -14.85
N ARG A 255 3.29 1.79 -15.66
CA ARG A 255 3.54 1.70 -17.09
C ARG A 255 4.51 2.78 -17.57
N TYR A 256 5.59 2.35 -18.20
CA TYR A 256 6.62 3.23 -18.74
C TYR A 256 6.90 2.92 -20.20
N GLN A 257 6.85 3.92 -21.07
CA GLN A 257 7.09 3.79 -22.51
C GLN A 257 6.33 2.65 -23.21
N GLY A 258 5.10 2.41 -22.77
CA GLY A 258 4.24 1.36 -23.32
C GLY A 258 4.38 -0.02 -22.64
N GLU A 259 5.42 -0.21 -21.85
CA GLU A 259 5.67 -1.46 -21.14
C GLU A 259 5.11 -1.43 -19.73
N TRP A 260 4.40 -2.50 -19.35
CA TRP A 260 3.90 -2.70 -18.00
C TRP A 260 4.96 -3.32 -17.10
N GLY A 261 5.07 -2.82 -15.88
CA GLY A 261 5.89 -3.39 -14.82
C GLY A 261 5.19 -3.26 -13.47
N SER A 262 5.55 -4.11 -12.51
CA SER A 262 5.09 -4.00 -11.14
C SER A 262 6.27 -3.61 -10.27
N LEU A 263 6.35 -2.33 -9.90
CA LEU A 263 7.32 -1.77 -8.96
C LEU A 263 6.80 -1.88 -7.52
N ASP A 264 5.49 -1.93 -7.39
CA ASP A 264 4.77 -2.13 -6.16
C ASP A 264 4.66 -3.63 -5.89
N GLN A 265 4.94 -4.03 -4.66
CA GLN A 265 4.99 -5.44 -4.25
C GLN A 265 4.25 -5.65 -2.93
N ILE A 266 3.65 -6.83 -2.81
CA ILE A 266 3.15 -7.37 -1.54
C ILE A 266 3.80 -8.73 -1.31
N LEU A 267 4.56 -8.80 -0.22
CA LEU A 267 5.21 -10.04 0.22
C LEU A 267 4.60 -10.48 1.56
N VAL A 268 4.42 -11.77 1.72
CA VAL A 268 3.92 -12.35 2.96
C VAL A 268 4.88 -13.40 3.51
N SER A 269 4.93 -13.58 4.82
CA SER A 269 5.66 -14.70 5.42
C SER A 269 5.06 -16.05 5.00
N ASN A 270 5.89 -17.07 4.89
CA ASN A 270 5.50 -18.39 4.35
C ASN A 270 4.25 -18.98 5.02
N ASN A 271 4.06 -18.74 6.31
CA ASN A 271 2.89 -19.19 7.07
C ASN A 271 1.57 -18.47 6.71
N LEU A 272 1.64 -17.35 6.00
CA LEU A 272 0.46 -16.62 5.47
C LEU A 272 0.08 -17.06 4.06
N VAL A 273 0.96 -17.72 3.32
CA VAL A 273 0.72 -18.11 1.91
C VAL A 273 -0.59 -18.90 1.76
N SER A 274 -0.85 -19.85 2.66
CA SER A 274 -2.08 -20.66 2.66
C SER A 274 -3.35 -19.87 2.98
N LYS A 275 -3.24 -18.64 3.50
CA LYS A 275 -4.34 -17.74 3.81
C LYS A 275 -4.70 -16.82 2.64
N VAL A 276 -3.83 -16.74 1.63
CA VAL A 276 -4.04 -15.89 0.45
C VAL A 276 -5.20 -16.44 -0.40
N GLN A 277 -6.22 -15.63 -0.61
CA GLN A 277 -7.34 -15.93 -1.49
C GLN A 277 -7.13 -15.37 -2.88
N GLN A 278 -6.68 -14.13 -2.96
CA GLN A 278 -6.34 -13.46 -4.22
C GLN A 278 -5.37 -12.31 -3.98
N CYS A 279 -4.58 -12.02 -5.02
CA CYS A 279 -3.88 -10.76 -5.16
C CYS A 279 -4.11 -10.23 -6.57
N ARG A 280 -4.56 -8.99 -6.70
CA ARG A 280 -4.90 -8.38 -8.00
C ARG A 280 -4.59 -6.89 -8.04
N ILE A 281 -4.51 -6.36 -9.25
CA ILE A 281 -4.41 -4.93 -9.50
C ILE A 281 -5.83 -4.35 -9.61
N ASN A 282 -6.07 -3.21 -8.98
CA ASN A 282 -7.29 -2.45 -9.21
C ASN A 282 -7.09 -1.52 -10.41
N ASP A 283 -7.65 -1.90 -11.53
CA ASP A 283 -7.67 -1.13 -12.76
C ASP A 283 -9.10 -0.73 -13.16
N THR A 284 -9.91 -0.37 -12.16
CA THR A 284 -11.25 0.18 -12.39
C THR A 284 -11.19 1.31 -13.43
N SER A 285 -12.18 1.39 -14.32
CA SER A 285 -12.14 2.21 -15.54
C SER A 285 -11.73 3.69 -15.32
N PHE A 286 -12.04 4.28 -14.18
CA PHE A 286 -11.64 5.66 -13.88
C PHE A 286 -10.18 5.80 -13.42
N LEU A 287 -9.51 4.70 -12.96
CA LEU A 287 -8.09 4.68 -12.58
C LEU A 287 -7.16 4.58 -13.79
N ILE A 288 -7.69 4.21 -14.94
CA ILE A 288 -6.94 4.03 -16.19
C ILE A 288 -7.44 4.99 -17.27
N GLU A 289 -6.62 5.23 -18.25
CA GLU A 289 -6.96 5.96 -19.47
C GLU A 289 -6.34 5.28 -20.69
N GLU A 290 -6.83 5.59 -21.89
CA GLU A 290 -6.24 5.11 -23.13
C GLU A 290 -4.82 5.66 -23.31
N ASP A 291 -3.90 4.78 -23.66
CA ASP A 291 -2.56 5.16 -24.08
C ASP A 291 -2.51 5.37 -25.60
N THR A 292 -2.79 6.58 -26.02
CA THR A 292 -2.84 6.95 -27.45
C THR A 292 -1.49 6.84 -28.15
N LYS A 293 -0.39 6.81 -27.39
CA LYS A 293 0.97 6.71 -27.98
C LYS A 293 1.42 5.28 -28.21
N TYR A 294 1.15 4.39 -27.25
CA TYR A 294 1.65 3.02 -27.27
C TYR A 294 0.51 1.97 -27.37
N GLY A 295 -0.73 2.42 -27.42
CA GLY A 295 -1.92 1.56 -27.46
C GLY A 295 -2.27 0.93 -26.11
N GLY A 296 -3.51 0.44 -25.98
CA GLY A 296 -4.03 -0.13 -24.73
C GLY A 296 -4.30 0.92 -23.67
N VAL A 297 -4.18 0.53 -22.40
CA VAL A 297 -4.47 1.39 -21.25
C VAL A 297 -3.22 1.67 -20.41
N LYS A 298 -3.25 2.78 -19.67
CA LYS A 298 -2.22 3.17 -18.71
C LYS A 298 -2.87 3.75 -17.44
N PRO A 299 -2.16 3.84 -16.32
CA PRO A 299 -2.64 4.56 -15.15
C PRO A 299 -2.97 6.00 -15.51
N ARG A 300 -4.10 6.49 -15.00
CA ARG A 300 -4.53 7.86 -15.19
C ARG A 300 -3.88 8.77 -14.14
N ARG A 301 -2.71 9.32 -14.51
CA ARG A 301 -1.90 10.20 -13.66
C ARG A 301 -2.60 11.52 -13.34
N PHE A 302 -2.24 12.12 -12.21
CA PHE A 302 -2.72 13.45 -11.87
C PHE A 302 -2.10 14.54 -12.77
N TYR A 303 -0.81 14.38 -13.11
CA TYR A 303 -0.11 15.20 -14.09
C TYR A 303 0.59 14.34 -15.16
N ASN A 304 0.54 14.77 -16.40
CA ASN A 304 1.36 14.27 -17.49
C ASN A 304 2.52 15.27 -17.74
N GLY A 305 3.64 15.07 -17.05
CA GLY A 305 4.72 16.06 -16.95
C GLY A 305 4.21 17.32 -16.22
N MET A 306 4.22 18.47 -16.88
CA MET A 306 3.69 19.73 -16.32
C MET A 306 2.20 19.95 -16.62
N ARG A 307 1.60 19.14 -17.50
CA ARG A 307 0.19 19.29 -17.89
C ARG A 307 -0.71 18.62 -16.86
N TYR A 308 -1.62 19.39 -16.29
CA TYR A 308 -2.68 18.88 -15.43
C TYR A 308 -3.61 17.91 -16.19
N ASN A 309 -3.85 16.73 -15.62
CA ASN A 309 -4.67 15.67 -16.21
C ASN A 309 -5.88 15.29 -15.33
N GLY A 310 -5.85 15.68 -14.05
CA GLY A 310 -6.95 15.43 -13.11
C GLY A 310 -7.24 13.93 -12.88
N GLY A 311 -6.20 13.10 -12.96
CA GLY A 311 -6.29 11.66 -12.73
C GLY A 311 -6.10 11.28 -11.26
N PHE A 312 -5.48 10.15 -11.02
CA PHE A 312 -5.35 9.52 -9.72
C PHE A 312 -3.88 9.34 -9.31
N SER A 313 -3.15 8.48 -9.98
CA SER A 313 -1.74 8.18 -9.76
C SER A 313 -1.13 7.58 -11.02
N ASP A 314 0.19 7.58 -11.12
CA ASP A 314 0.94 6.82 -12.12
C ASP A 314 1.13 5.35 -11.74
N HIS A 315 0.71 4.96 -10.54
CA HIS A 315 0.61 3.59 -10.08
C HIS A 315 -0.84 3.17 -9.89
N LEU A 316 -1.09 1.87 -10.04
CA LEU A 316 -2.39 1.25 -9.77
C LEU A 316 -2.35 0.49 -8.44
N PRO A 317 -3.42 0.54 -7.62
CA PRO A 317 -3.44 -0.16 -6.34
C PRO A 317 -3.32 -1.67 -6.50
N LEU A 318 -2.57 -2.33 -5.61
CA LEU A 318 -2.62 -3.76 -5.37
C LEU A 318 -3.64 -4.07 -4.28
N ILE A 319 -4.42 -5.13 -4.46
CA ILE A 319 -5.39 -5.63 -3.48
C ILE A 319 -5.01 -7.06 -3.12
N LEU A 320 -4.81 -7.33 -1.84
CA LEU A 320 -4.61 -8.66 -1.28
C LEU A 320 -5.79 -9.01 -0.36
N ASP A 321 -6.40 -10.16 -0.57
CA ASP A 321 -7.38 -10.74 0.34
C ASP A 321 -6.78 -11.97 1.04
N LEU A 322 -6.83 -11.94 2.37
CA LEU A 322 -6.47 -13.05 3.25
C LEU A 322 -7.72 -13.60 3.95
N LEU A 323 -7.67 -14.88 4.32
CA LEU A 323 -8.73 -15.57 5.06
C LEU A 323 -8.13 -16.27 6.28
N PHE A 324 -8.52 -15.82 7.48
CA PHE A 324 -8.07 -16.34 8.78
C PHE A 324 -9.05 -17.30 9.43
#